data_83ad24dc73991a590059e6f2e104f9f6
#
_entry.id   83ad24dc73991a590059e6f2e104f9f6
#
_cell.length_a   1.000
_cell.length_b   1.000
_cell.length_c   1.000
_cell.angle_alpha   90.00
_cell.angle_beta   90.00
_cell.angle_gamma   90.00
#
_symmetry.space_group_name_H-M   'P 1'
#
loop_
_entity.id
_entity.type
_entity.pdbx_description
1 polymer ?
#
loop_
_entity_poly.entity_id
_entity_poly.type
_entity_poly.pdbx_seq_one_letter_code
_entity_poly.pdbx_strand_id
1 'polypeptide(L)'
;MIQRAFLAASFLLLLVPSGLWACTCSQEPPGKCPGLQSDDVVFLGTVTDVANVPPAAADTTSTDTANTTGIQTSAPITRYRFHIDEKFAGPDAPEIDVFSGGDDGDCAYNFKKGEQYIVFTQQETEGRLFAVICSSSRPASDGRALLPQLRAMRDHEQVASVFGVLRRSDPPLLAPTDDPEDPLPHIKLKLRSKDDRFSTSTGPDGVYSFYDVHAGEYQYTADLPARFEFTQKTLKGGLPPFRIPNGACYEYNVNALPTGKIHGSVLGSNGKPLKLASVELYRADRFDASRPGLWSFQGDSGKFEFDHIGPGEYLLVFNRMNRLDPNTPFPRTFYPGTPEQPEAKIIKMKDGQQLLNANIKLKDGFPTRTVKVHLKWEGGRPPGEVTIMAKAEQGDNPAARNLGNSEYEFTLLESTRYTISAWEDLDPQRLSHRHGETSCTIPARIVSDTNAVDGADADTGEITLTFVSPPCN
;
A
#
# COMPACT_ATOMS: atom_id res chain seq x y z
N MET A 1 15.69 -55.91 -29.29
CA MET A 1 16.98 -55.90 -29.85
C MET A 1 17.23 -54.49 -30.30
N ILE A 2 18.22 -53.89 -29.80
CA ILE A 2 18.84 -52.57 -30.04
C ILE A 2 17.91 -51.35 -30.02
N GLN A 3 17.82 -50.80 -28.83
CA GLN A 3 17.38 -49.40 -28.51
C GLN A 3 18.39 -48.41 -29.13
N ARG A 4 17.89 -47.44 -29.84
CA ARG A 4 18.62 -46.18 -30.15
C ARG A 4 18.02 -45.05 -29.34
N ALA A 5 18.76 -44.62 -28.35
CA ALA A 5 18.50 -43.41 -27.60
C ALA A 5 18.88 -42.20 -28.47
N PHE A 6 17.95 -41.26 -28.66
CA PHE A 6 18.21 -39.89 -29.16
C PHE A 6 18.30 -38.94 -27.97
N LEU A 7 19.49 -38.43 -27.73
CA LEU A 7 19.78 -37.33 -26.87
C LEU A 7 19.33 -36.04 -27.56
N ALA A 8 18.26 -35.42 -27.09
CA ALA A 8 17.87 -34.05 -27.43
C ALA A 8 18.52 -33.13 -26.37
N ALA A 9 19.56 -32.41 -26.79
CA ALA A 9 20.15 -31.34 -25.97
C ALA A 9 19.24 -30.10 -26.01
N SER A 10 18.45 -29.93 -24.99
CA SER A 10 17.70 -28.67 -24.76
C SER A 10 18.66 -27.61 -24.24
N PHE A 11 18.97 -26.63 -25.07
CA PHE A 11 19.63 -25.39 -24.68
C PHE A 11 18.65 -24.53 -23.89
N LEU A 12 18.64 -24.70 -22.57
CA LEU A 12 17.89 -23.82 -21.64
C LEU A 12 18.72 -22.54 -21.49
N LEU A 13 18.35 -21.47 -22.21
CA LEU A 13 18.83 -20.12 -21.92
C LEU A 13 18.33 -19.75 -20.53
N LEU A 14 19.21 -19.87 -19.55
CA LEU A 14 19.04 -19.26 -18.23
C LEU A 14 19.10 -17.73 -18.40
N LEU A 15 17.95 -17.10 -18.55
CA LEU A 15 17.78 -15.69 -18.22
C LEU A 15 18.00 -15.57 -16.71
N VAL A 16 19.23 -15.27 -16.32
CA VAL A 16 19.54 -14.84 -14.96
C VAL A 16 18.91 -13.47 -14.82
N PRO A 17 17.87 -13.28 -14.01
CA PRO A 17 17.44 -11.93 -13.70
C PRO A 17 18.63 -11.27 -13.00
N SER A 18 19.11 -10.16 -13.54
CA SER A 18 20.01 -9.23 -12.84
C SER A 18 19.32 -8.89 -11.53
N GLY A 19 19.74 -9.54 -10.45
CA GLY A 19 19.18 -9.34 -9.12
C GLY A 19 19.32 -7.87 -8.74
N LEU A 20 18.22 -7.20 -8.64
CA LEU A 20 18.09 -6.02 -7.79
C LEU A 20 18.42 -6.53 -6.39
N TRP A 21 19.58 -6.20 -5.89
CA TRP A 21 20.01 -6.49 -4.53
C TRP A 21 19.23 -5.57 -3.60
N ALA A 22 17.95 -5.89 -3.39
CA ALA A 22 17.20 -5.27 -2.31
C ALA A 22 17.73 -5.87 -1.00
N CYS A 23 17.99 -5.02 -0.02
CA CYS A 23 18.37 -5.46 1.32
C CYS A 23 17.28 -6.33 1.90
N THR A 24 17.52 -7.61 1.96
CA THR A 24 16.65 -8.57 2.64
C THR A 24 17.26 -8.81 4.02
N CYS A 25 16.67 -8.19 5.03
CA CYS A 25 17.03 -8.53 6.40
C CYS A 25 16.70 -10.01 6.62
N SER A 26 17.69 -10.83 6.94
CA SER A 26 17.42 -12.14 7.48
C SER A 26 16.65 -11.91 8.78
N GLN A 27 15.36 -12.19 8.79
CA GLN A 27 14.60 -12.15 10.03
C GLN A 27 15.26 -13.14 10.98
N GLU A 28 15.93 -12.62 11.99
CA GLU A 28 16.26 -13.47 13.14
C GLU A 28 14.95 -14.13 13.60
N PRO A 29 14.99 -15.43 13.93
CA PRO A 29 13.77 -16.08 14.38
C PRO A 29 13.18 -15.25 15.52
N PRO A 30 11.88 -14.89 15.46
CA PRO A 30 11.26 -14.08 16.48
C PRO A 30 11.51 -14.74 17.84
N GLY A 31 12.05 -14.00 18.78
CA GLY A 31 12.20 -14.49 20.15
C GLY A 31 13.57 -14.38 20.78
N LYS A 32 14.56 -13.84 20.12
CA LYS A 32 15.78 -13.43 20.83
C LYS A 32 15.71 -11.96 21.15
N CYS A 33 15.91 -11.61 22.42
CA CYS A 33 16.26 -10.23 22.76
C CYS A 33 17.53 -9.85 22.00
N PRO A 34 17.65 -8.65 21.48
CA PRO A 34 18.96 -8.12 21.15
C PRO A 34 19.79 -8.16 22.42
N GLY A 35 20.75 -9.09 22.47
CA GLY A 35 21.64 -9.19 23.64
C GLY A 35 22.51 -7.94 23.69
N LEU A 36 22.75 -7.39 24.87
CA LEU A 36 23.79 -6.40 25.06
C LEU A 36 25.11 -7.16 25.23
N GLN A 37 25.86 -7.35 24.14
CA GLN A 37 27.19 -7.95 24.17
C GLN A 37 28.21 -6.89 24.55
N SER A 38 29.41 -7.32 24.99
CA SER A 38 30.48 -6.43 25.45
C SER A 38 30.94 -5.42 24.39
N ASP A 39 30.77 -5.78 23.11
CA ASP A 39 31.24 -5.00 21.98
C ASP A 39 30.11 -4.19 21.32
N ASP A 40 28.88 -4.33 21.82
CA ASP A 40 27.72 -3.56 21.31
C ASP A 40 27.77 -2.12 21.81
N VAL A 41 27.38 -1.19 20.97
CA VAL A 41 27.07 0.18 21.35
C VAL A 41 25.58 0.41 21.14
N VAL A 42 24.84 0.48 22.25
CA VAL A 42 23.37 0.62 22.26
C VAL A 42 22.97 1.78 23.15
N PHE A 43 22.21 2.72 22.60
CA PHE A 43 21.80 3.92 23.33
C PHE A 43 20.46 4.46 22.82
N LEU A 44 19.83 5.27 23.64
CA LEU A 44 18.79 6.20 23.24
C LEU A 44 19.47 7.54 22.97
N GLY A 45 19.25 8.14 21.80
CA GLY A 45 19.91 9.40 21.48
C GLY A 45 19.16 10.22 20.44
N THR A 46 19.42 11.53 20.49
CA THR A 46 18.82 12.52 19.59
C THR A 46 19.84 12.93 18.52
N VAL A 47 19.43 12.92 17.24
CA VAL A 47 20.30 13.32 16.13
C VAL A 47 20.53 14.83 16.15
N THR A 48 21.78 15.25 16.36
CA THR A 48 22.17 16.67 16.44
C THR A 48 22.72 17.19 15.10
N ASP A 49 23.40 16.33 14.31
CA ASP A 49 23.99 16.70 13.02
C ASP A 49 23.94 15.55 12.01
N VAL A 50 23.84 15.90 10.73
CA VAL A 50 23.85 14.96 9.61
C VAL A 50 24.78 15.50 8.53
N ALA A 51 25.79 14.73 8.13
CA ALA A 51 26.77 15.13 7.13
C ALA A 51 27.13 13.97 6.20
N ASN A 52 27.22 14.25 4.91
CA ASN A 52 27.76 13.29 3.95
C ASN A 52 29.27 13.23 4.08
N VAL A 53 29.80 12.01 4.16
CA VAL A 53 31.25 11.75 4.19
C VAL A 53 31.69 11.44 2.77
N PRO A 54 32.62 12.23 2.18
CA PRO A 54 33.16 11.90 0.88
C PRO A 54 33.81 10.50 0.92
N PRO A 55 33.70 9.70 -0.14
CA PRO A 55 34.47 8.45 -0.22
C PRO A 55 35.95 8.77 -0.03
N ALA A 56 36.63 7.99 0.80
CA ALA A 56 38.09 8.10 0.96
C ALA A 56 38.72 8.01 -0.43
N ALA A 57 39.62 8.93 -0.75
CA ALA A 57 40.36 8.85 -2.00
C ALA A 57 41.02 7.47 -2.07
N ALA A 58 40.66 6.68 -3.09
CA ALA A 58 41.23 5.37 -3.30
C ALA A 58 42.76 5.50 -3.36
N ASP A 59 43.45 4.81 -2.45
CA ASP A 59 44.91 4.72 -2.45
C ASP A 59 45.33 4.03 -3.75
N THR A 60 45.80 4.83 -4.71
CA THR A 60 46.21 4.34 -6.04
C THR A 60 47.60 3.67 -6.03
N THR A 61 47.86 2.79 -5.06
CA THR A 61 49.08 2.01 -4.97
C THR A 61 48.85 0.49 -5.04
N SER A 62 47.97 0.04 -5.89
CA SER A 62 48.00 -1.35 -6.35
C SER A 62 48.08 -1.38 -7.86
N THR A 63 49.31 -1.55 -8.36
CA THR A 63 49.60 -1.93 -9.75
C THR A 63 49.23 -3.39 -9.92
N ASP A 64 47.98 -3.69 -10.26
CA ASP A 64 47.61 -4.94 -10.89
C ASP A 64 46.81 -4.63 -12.17
N THR A 65 47.55 -4.83 -13.27
CA THR A 65 47.07 -4.80 -14.64
C THR A 65 46.15 -5.97 -14.88
N ALA A 66 44.83 -5.73 -14.93
CA ALA A 66 43.94 -6.49 -15.84
C ALA A 66 42.52 -5.85 -15.88
N ASN A 67 42.27 -5.11 -16.94
CA ASN A 67 41.02 -5.01 -17.69
C ASN A 67 39.71 -5.23 -16.92
N THR A 68 39.15 -4.16 -16.30
CA THR A 68 37.69 -4.09 -16.13
C THR A 68 37.30 -2.59 -16.05
N THR A 69 36.61 -2.12 -17.07
CA THR A 69 35.90 -0.84 -17.09
C THR A 69 34.67 -0.95 -16.15
N GLY A 70 34.90 -0.86 -14.87
CA GLY A 70 33.86 -0.75 -13.85
C GLY A 70 34.15 0.49 -13.03
N ILE A 71 33.36 1.53 -13.20
CA ILE A 71 33.31 2.65 -12.27
C ILE A 71 32.71 2.08 -10.97
N GLN A 72 33.55 1.72 -10.02
CA GLN A 72 33.11 1.45 -8.65
C GLN A 72 32.78 2.80 -8.01
N THR A 73 31.55 3.23 -8.14
CA THR A 73 30.99 4.29 -7.31
C THR A 73 30.62 3.65 -5.98
N SER A 74 31.52 3.71 -5.00
CA SER A 74 31.15 3.42 -3.62
C SER A 74 29.99 4.32 -3.22
N ALA A 75 28.90 3.73 -2.70
CA ALA A 75 27.73 4.47 -2.28
C ALA A 75 28.13 5.50 -1.19
N PRO A 76 27.50 6.67 -1.13
CA PRO A 76 27.85 7.70 -0.16
C PRO A 76 27.59 7.21 1.28
N ILE A 77 28.55 7.47 2.16
CA ILE A 77 28.41 7.24 3.61
C ILE A 77 27.87 8.52 4.23
N THR A 78 26.83 8.37 5.06
CA THR A 78 26.29 9.48 5.85
C THR A 78 26.72 9.31 7.31
N ARG A 79 27.29 10.36 7.90
CA ARG A 79 27.58 10.46 9.32
C ARG A 79 26.40 11.12 10.03
N TYR A 80 25.93 10.50 11.09
CA TYR A 80 24.94 11.02 12.01
C TYR A 80 25.59 11.23 13.37
N ARG A 81 25.56 12.47 13.88
CA ARG A 81 26.00 12.76 15.25
C ARG A 81 24.80 12.71 16.17
N PHE A 82 24.93 11.93 17.24
CA PHE A 82 23.93 11.79 18.28
C PHE A 82 24.39 12.43 19.58
N HIS A 83 23.49 13.15 20.23
CA HIS A 83 23.56 13.36 21.66
C HIS A 83 23.01 12.11 22.35
N ILE A 84 23.75 11.52 23.31
CA ILE A 84 23.30 10.35 24.04
C ILE A 84 22.40 10.78 25.19
N ASP A 85 21.12 10.43 25.12
CA ASP A 85 20.14 10.71 26.17
C ASP A 85 20.16 9.64 27.25
N GLU A 86 20.32 8.36 26.87
CA GLU A 86 20.46 7.22 27.79
C GLU A 86 21.35 6.12 27.17
N LYS A 87 22.35 5.67 27.90
CA LYS A 87 23.22 4.58 27.44
C LYS A 87 22.73 3.24 28.00
N PHE A 88 22.75 2.20 27.16
CA PHE A 88 22.50 0.81 27.58
C PHE A 88 23.76 -0.03 27.48
N ALA A 89 24.58 0.14 26.45
CA ALA A 89 25.90 -0.49 26.30
C ALA A 89 26.85 0.45 25.55
N GLY A 90 28.17 0.26 25.71
CA GLY A 90 29.19 1.05 25.03
C GLY A 90 29.87 2.12 25.87
N PRO A 91 30.61 3.05 25.24
CA PRO A 91 31.43 4.04 25.93
C PRO A 91 30.61 5.10 26.65
N ASP A 92 31.21 5.68 27.71
CA ASP A 92 30.68 6.88 28.36
C ASP A 92 31.08 8.12 27.55
N ALA A 93 30.19 8.57 26.69
CA ALA A 93 30.38 9.77 25.88
C ALA A 93 29.08 10.55 25.80
N PRO A 94 29.10 11.89 25.86
CA PRO A 94 27.88 12.68 25.69
C PRO A 94 27.40 12.73 24.22
N GLU A 95 28.29 12.53 23.28
CA GLU A 95 28.02 12.51 21.85
C GLU A 95 28.75 11.34 21.18
N ILE A 96 28.15 10.82 20.11
CA ILE A 96 28.71 9.73 19.32
C ILE A 96 28.38 9.92 17.84
N ASP A 97 29.32 9.55 16.98
CA ASP A 97 29.10 9.52 15.52
C ASP A 97 28.74 8.10 15.09
N VAL A 98 27.63 7.97 14.39
CA VAL A 98 27.15 6.73 13.77
C VAL A 98 27.13 6.92 12.26
N PHE A 99 27.59 5.92 11.53
CA PHE A 99 27.66 5.93 10.07
C PHE A 99 26.61 4.99 9.48
N SER A 100 26.13 5.33 8.28
CA SER A 100 25.24 4.46 7.51
C SER A 100 25.44 4.69 6.01
N GLY A 101 25.25 3.67 5.20
CA GLY A 101 25.57 3.69 3.77
C GLY A 101 26.95 3.05 3.48
N GLY A 102 27.51 3.29 2.30
CA GLY A 102 28.74 2.68 1.84
C GLY A 102 28.48 1.61 0.78
N ASP A 103 29.30 0.55 0.72
CA ASP A 103 29.22 -0.51 -0.28
C ASP A 103 27.89 -1.28 -0.25
N ASP A 104 27.19 -1.25 0.90
CA ASP A 104 25.84 -1.78 1.12
C ASP A 104 24.75 -0.70 0.91
N GLY A 105 24.91 0.20 -0.03
CA GLY A 105 24.15 1.43 -0.20
C GLY A 105 22.61 1.33 -0.07
N ASP A 106 22.03 0.19 -0.43
CA ASP A 106 20.60 -0.06 -0.29
C ASP A 106 20.18 -0.42 1.15
N CYS A 107 21.15 -0.73 2.03
CA CYS A 107 20.93 -1.11 3.43
C CYS A 107 21.10 0.05 4.42
N ALA A 108 21.22 1.27 3.91
CA ALA A 108 21.42 2.44 4.76
C ALA A 108 20.22 2.72 5.66
N TYR A 109 20.49 3.01 6.92
CA TYR A 109 19.48 3.53 7.84
C TYR A 109 19.46 5.06 7.77
N ASN A 110 18.29 5.66 7.55
CA ASN A 110 18.16 7.10 7.43
C ASN A 110 17.61 7.72 8.72
N PHE A 111 18.50 8.27 9.54
CA PHE A 111 18.12 9.03 10.72
C PHE A 111 17.78 10.49 10.34
N LYS A 112 16.82 11.09 11.03
CA LYS A 112 16.41 12.49 10.79
C LYS A 112 16.91 13.39 11.91
N LYS A 113 17.46 14.55 11.54
CA LYS A 113 17.94 15.54 12.49
C LYS A 113 16.80 16.02 13.41
N GLY A 114 17.08 16.07 14.71
CA GLY A 114 16.13 16.46 15.75
C GLY A 114 15.23 15.35 16.25
N GLU A 115 15.21 14.18 15.59
CA GLU A 115 14.44 13.01 16.07
C GLU A 115 15.28 12.14 17.02
N GLN A 116 14.59 11.46 17.93
CA GLN A 116 15.18 10.56 18.94
C GLN A 116 15.02 9.09 18.50
N TYR A 117 16.08 8.31 18.65
CA TYR A 117 16.15 6.91 18.24
C TYR A 117 16.73 6.01 19.34
N ILE A 118 16.27 4.77 19.38
CA ILE A 118 17.04 3.67 19.96
C ILE A 118 17.98 3.21 18.86
N VAL A 119 19.28 3.26 19.13
CA VAL A 119 20.32 2.97 18.14
C VAL A 119 21.08 1.71 18.56
N PHE A 120 21.17 0.77 17.63
CA PHE A 120 22.03 -0.42 17.72
C PHE A 120 23.10 -0.30 16.65
N THR A 121 24.35 -0.34 17.04
CA THR A 121 25.47 -0.22 16.12
C THR A 121 26.33 -1.47 16.14
N GLN A 122 26.99 -1.71 15.01
CA GLN A 122 28.06 -2.69 14.88
C GLN A 122 29.38 -1.95 14.68
N GLN A 123 30.45 -2.43 15.32
CA GLN A 123 31.78 -1.86 15.12
C GLN A 123 32.43 -2.51 13.91
N GLU A 124 32.85 -1.71 12.94
CA GLU A 124 33.61 -2.17 11.79
C GLU A 124 35.13 -2.12 12.06
N THR A 125 35.91 -2.70 11.14
CA THR A 125 37.36 -2.91 11.24
C THR A 125 38.18 -1.62 11.48
N GLU A 126 37.61 -0.44 11.19
CA GLU A 126 38.26 0.87 11.42
C GLU A 126 37.81 1.57 12.71
N GLY A 127 37.05 0.88 13.56
CA GLY A 127 36.52 1.46 14.80
C GLY A 127 35.33 2.40 14.62
N ARG A 128 34.78 2.52 13.40
CA ARG A 128 33.57 3.26 13.14
C ARG A 128 32.34 2.45 13.55
N LEU A 129 31.34 3.14 14.04
CA LEU A 129 30.05 2.53 14.41
C LEU A 129 29.07 2.66 13.26
N PHE A 130 28.55 1.54 12.79
CA PHE A 130 27.59 1.51 11.71
C PHE A 130 26.19 1.06 12.15
N ALA A 131 25.18 1.70 11.59
CA ALA A 131 23.78 1.27 11.70
C ALA A 131 23.22 0.99 10.32
N VAL A 132 22.57 -0.15 10.15
CA VAL A 132 21.91 -0.59 8.91
C VAL A 132 20.43 -0.82 9.17
N ILE A 133 19.61 -0.85 8.09
CA ILE A 133 18.15 -1.06 8.23
C ILE A 133 17.80 -2.40 8.91
N CYS A 134 18.72 -3.37 8.86
CA CYS A 134 18.57 -4.66 9.52
C CYS A 134 19.03 -4.66 11.00
N SER A 135 19.57 -3.55 11.49
CA SER A 135 19.81 -3.39 12.93
C SER A 135 18.46 -3.23 13.65
N SER A 136 18.45 -3.46 14.95
CA SER A 136 17.26 -3.19 15.77
C SER A 136 17.01 -1.70 16.01
N SER A 137 17.75 -0.81 15.33
CA SER A 137 17.60 0.64 15.43
C SER A 137 16.24 1.08 14.93
N ARG A 138 15.61 2.00 15.67
CA ARG A 138 14.26 2.50 15.37
C ARG A 138 13.99 3.83 16.05
N PRO A 139 13.00 4.63 15.60
CA PRO A 139 12.52 5.79 16.34
C PRO A 139 12.15 5.42 17.78
N ALA A 140 12.43 6.29 18.72
CA ALA A 140 12.12 6.03 20.14
C ALA A 140 10.63 5.79 20.39
N SER A 141 9.76 6.43 19.61
CA SER A 141 8.31 6.20 19.61
C SER A 141 7.95 4.74 19.34
N ASP A 142 8.61 4.11 18.37
CA ASP A 142 8.34 2.73 17.95
C ASP A 142 9.00 1.71 18.89
N GLY A 143 9.99 2.16 19.65
CA GLY A 143 10.75 1.35 20.60
C GLY A 143 10.28 1.43 22.05
N ARG A 144 9.14 2.02 22.35
CA ARG A 144 8.66 2.25 23.74
C ARG A 144 8.66 0.99 24.59
N ALA A 145 8.24 -0.14 24.04
CA ALA A 145 8.22 -1.42 24.77
C ALA A 145 9.61 -2.02 24.96
N LEU A 146 10.57 -1.69 24.10
CA LEU A 146 11.93 -2.18 24.19
C LEU A 146 12.76 -1.44 25.26
N LEU A 147 12.51 -0.16 25.49
CA LEU A 147 13.26 0.63 26.48
C LEU A 147 13.28 0.02 27.89
N PRO A 148 12.15 -0.42 28.47
CA PRO A 148 12.18 -1.10 29.76
C PRO A 148 13.02 -2.37 29.75
N GLN A 149 13.05 -3.11 28.63
CA GLN A 149 13.84 -4.33 28.51
C GLN A 149 15.34 -4.04 28.44
N LEU A 150 15.74 -3.00 27.68
CA LEU A 150 17.14 -2.53 27.63
C LEU A 150 17.64 -2.06 28.98
N ARG A 151 16.80 -1.36 29.77
CA ARG A 151 17.12 -0.97 31.15
C ARG A 151 17.29 -2.18 32.03
N ALA A 152 16.36 -3.14 31.99
CA ALA A 152 16.46 -4.37 32.76
C ALA A 152 17.74 -5.18 32.43
N MET A 153 18.10 -5.25 31.11
CA MET A 153 19.35 -5.90 30.69
C MET A 153 20.59 -5.18 31.24
N ARG A 154 20.64 -3.82 31.12
CA ARG A 154 21.74 -3.01 31.63
C ARG A 154 21.90 -3.18 33.15
N ASP A 155 20.79 -3.18 33.86
CA ASP A 155 20.78 -3.21 35.34
C ASP A 155 20.81 -4.65 35.90
N HIS A 156 20.94 -5.67 35.02
CA HIS A 156 20.92 -7.10 35.34
C HIS A 156 19.64 -7.55 36.06
N GLU A 157 18.52 -6.92 35.72
CA GLU A 157 17.20 -7.26 36.22
C GLU A 157 16.49 -8.30 35.31
N GLN A 158 15.33 -8.77 35.76
CA GLN A 158 14.55 -9.74 34.99
C GLN A 158 13.96 -9.11 33.73
N VAL A 159 14.30 -9.69 32.59
CA VAL A 159 13.78 -9.30 31.28
C VAL A 159 12.46 -10.04 31.02
N ALA A 160 11.48 -9.35 30.40
CA ALA A 160 10.21 -9.99 30.06
C ALA A 160 10.38 -11.02 28.94
N SER A 161 9.66 -12.14 29.06
CA SER A 161 9.62 -13.18 28.01
C SER A 161 8.79 -12.72 26.80
N VAL A 162 7.73 -11.95 27.04
CA VAL A 162 6.89 -11.33 26.00
C VAL A 162 6.56 -9.92 26.44
N PHE A 163 6.76 -8.96 25.57
CA PHE A 163 6.46 -7.57 25.82
C PHE A 163 5.98 -6.88 24.55
N GLY A 164 5.40 -5.70 24.66
CA GLY A 164 4.95 -4.93 23.51
C GLY A 164 4.14 -3.72 23.90
N VAL A 165 3.58 -3.07 22.89
CA VAL A 165 2.63 -1.96 23.03
C VAL A 165 1.27 -2.41 22.49
N LEU A 166 0.22 -2.13 23.24
CA LEU A 166 -1.14 -2.13 22.74
C LEU A 166 -1.55 -0.68 22.46
N ARG A 167 -1.87 -0.40 21.21
CA ARG A 167 -2.17 0.95 20.74
C ARG A 167 -3.38 0.97 19.82
N ARG A 168 -4.03 2.12 19.77
CA ARG A 168 -5.02 2.41 18.75
C ARG A 168 -4.29 2.66 17.41
N SER A 169 -4.85 2.18 16.34
CA SER A 169 -4.39 2.44 14.97
C SER A 169 -5.57 2.91 14.14
N ASP A 170 -5.55 4.16 13.73
CA ASP A 170 -6.53 4.68 12.76
C ASP A 170 -6.08 4.38 11.33
N PRO A 171 -7.00 4.32 10.34
CA PRO A 171 -6.62 4.27 8.94
C PRO A 171 -5.62 5.41 8.62
N PRO A 172 -4.49 5.16 7.96
CA PRO A 172 -3.40 6.14 7.82
C PRO A 172 -3.84 7.51 7.25
N LEU A 173 -4.81 7.51 6.32
CA LEU A 173 -5.33 8.74 5.71
C LEU A 173 -6.25 9.53 6.66
N LEU A 174 -6.72 8.93 7.73
CA LEU A 174 -7.60 9.53 8.73
C LEU A 174 -6.93 9.68 10.10
N ALA A 175 -5.71 9.18 10.25
CA ALA A 175 -4.97 9.30 11.50
C ALA A 175 -4.77 10.77 11.91
N PRO A 176 -4.85 11.11 13.18
CA PRO A 176 -4.44 12.43 13.67
C PRO A 176 -2.97 12.71 13.29
N THR A 177 -2.62 13.98 13.02
CA THR A 177 -1.25 14.33 12.61
C THR A 177 -0.24 14.19 13.74
N ASP A 178 -0.70 14.36 14.97
CA ASP A 178 0.19 14.63 16.08
C ASP A 178 0.55 13.39 16.91
N ASP A 179 -0.24 12.33 16.85
CA ASP A 179 0.11 11.00 17.35
C ASP A 179 -0.76 9.94 16.65
N PRO A 180 -0.25 9.34 15.57
CA PRO A 180 -0.99 8.29 14.84
C PRO A 180 -1.19 7.03 15.69
N GLU A 181 -0.58 6.95 16.86
CA GLU A 181 -0.50 5.74 17.68
C GLU A 181 -0.87 6.01 19.14
N ASP A 182 -2.14 6.29 19.41
CA ASP A 182 -2.65 6.45 20.76
C ASP A 182 -2.47 5.16 21.59
N PRO A 183 -1.73 5.18 22.70
CA PRO A 183 -1.63 4.02 23.59
C PRO A 183 -3.00 3.69 24.21
N LEU A 184 -3.25 2.41 24.42
CA LEU A 184 -4.43 1.94 25.14
C LEU A 184 -4.04 1.52 26.56
N PRO A 185 -4.22 2.43 27.55
CA PRO A 185 -3.83 2.17 28.92
C PRO A 185 -4.82 1.26 29.66
N HIS A 186 -4.34 0.57 30.69
CA HIS A 186 -5.13 -0.21 31.65
C HIS A 186 -5.96 -1.32 31.03
N ILE A 187 -5.57 -1.85 29.86
CA ILE A 187 -6.22 -2.98 29.22
C ILE A 187 -5.67 -4.27 29.76
N LYS A 188 -6.55 -5.13 30.27
CA LYS A 188 -6.14 -6.45 30.76
C LYS A 188 -5.85 -7.38 29.58
N LEU A 189 -4.66 -7.97 29.60
CA LEU A 189 -4.14 -8.87 28.58
C LEU A 189 -3.97 -10.28 29.15
N LYS A 190 -4.14 -11.28 28.31
CA LYS A 190 -4.02 -12.69 28.70
C LYS A 190 -3.30 -13.46 27.60
N LEU A 191 -2.33 -14.29 28.02
CA LEU A 191 -1.74 -15.34 27.20
C LEU A 191 -2.23 -16.68 27.70
N ARG A 192 -2.68 -17.54 26.81
CA ARG A 192 -3.18 -18.89 27.12
C ARG A 192 -2.58 -19.92 26.19
N SER A 193 -1.99 -20.95 26.77
CA SER A 193 -1.65 -22.19 26.09
C SER A 193 -2.55 -23.32 26.60
N LYS A 194 -2.23 -24.54 26.22
CA LYS A 194 -2.88 -25.74 26.79
C LYS A 194 -2.65 -25.85 28.29
N ASP A 195 -1.42 -25.54 28.74
CA ASP A 195 -0.96 -25.82 30.09
C ASP A 195 -0.82 -24.53 30.93
N ASP A 196 -0.52 -23.39 30.31
CA ASP A 196 -0.18 -22.14 30.99
C ASP A 196 -1.19 -21.02 30.76
N ARG A 197 -1.29 -20.12 31.76
CA ARG A 197 -2.13 -18.92 31.70
C ARG A 197 -1.44 -17.77 32.39
N PHE A 198 -1.18 -16.71 31.62
CA PHE A 198 -0.61 -15.49 32.11
C PHE A 198 -1.56 -14.32 31.94
N SER A 199 -1.48 -13.33 32.82
CA SER A 199 -2.22 -12.09 32.66
C SER A 199 -1.41 -10.90 33.12
N THR A 200 -1.54 -9.79 32.39
CA THR A 200 -0.95 -8.50 32.75
C THR A 200 -1.95 -7.38 32.35
N SER A 201 -1.56 -6.15 32.55
CA SER A 201 -2.32 -4.98 32.07
C SER A 201 -1.35 -3.98 31.45
N THR A 202 -1.83 -3.23 30.46
CA THR A 202 -1.05 -2.15 29.87
C THR A 202 -0.85 -1.01 30.85
N GLY A 203 0.37 -0.42 30.83
CA GLY A 203 0.68 0.82 31.51
C GLY A 203 0.01 2.04 30.90
N PRO A 204 0.26 3.26 31.44
CA PRO A 204 -0.27 4.51 30.89
C PRO A 204 0.12 4.78 29.43
N ASP A 205 1.26 4.28 29.01
CA ASP A 205 1.87 4.37 27.70
C ASP A 205 1.50 3.20 26.77
N GLY A 206 0.58 2.33 27.19
CA GLY A 206 0.17 1.13 26.44
C GLY A 206 1.16 -0.02 26.49
N VAL A 207 2.34 0.15 27.13
CA VAL A 207 3.36 -0.90 27.25
C VAL A 207 2.88 -2.01 28.18
N TYR A 208 3.22 -3.24 27.85
CA TYR A 208 2.94 -4.43 28.67
C TYR A 208 4.09 -5.41 28.66
N SER A 209 4.17 -6.23 29.70
CA SER A 209 5.17 -7.27 29.85
C SER A 209 4.56 -8.52 30.50
N PHE A 210 4.99 -9.70 30.01
CA PHE A 210 4.76 -11.00 30.63
C PHE A 210 6.12 -11.61 30.95
N TYR A 211 6.28 -12.05 32.16
CA TYR A 211 7.51 -12.68 32.67
C TYR A 211 7.33 -14.18 32.79
N ASP A 212 8.42 -14.93 32.73
CA ASP A 212 8.48 -16.39 32.96
C ASP A 212 7.54 -17.19 32.05
N VAL A 213 7.30 -16.69 30.83
CA VAL A 213 6.47 -17.41 29.86
C VAL A 213 7.29 -18.54 29.24
N HIS A 214 6.82 -19.78 29.41
CA HIS A 214 7.48 -20.96 28.85
C HIS A 214 7.36 -21.01 27.32
N ALA A 215 8.26 -21.80 26.70
CA ALA A 215 8.14 -22.06 25.26
C ALA A 215 6.81 -22.78 24.93
N GLY A 216 6.14 -22.34 23.89
CA GLY A 216 4.84 -22.92 23.52
C GLY A 216 4.06 -22.12 22.51
N GLU A 217 2.89 -22.62 22.17
CA GLU A 217 1.92 -21.91 21.33
C GLU A 217 0.87 -21.24 22.21
N TYR A 218 0.69 -19.93 22.03
CA TYR A 218 -0.15 -19.11 22.85
C TYR A 218 -1.21 -18.37 22.05
N GLN A 219 -2.42 -18.31 22.62
CA GLN A 219 -3.49 -17.43 22.21
C GLN A 219 -3.41 -16.13 23.02
N TYR A 220 -3.26 -14.99 22.33
CA TYR A 220 -3.34 -13.67 22.95
C TYR A 220 -4.78 -13.17 22.93
N THR A 221 -5.22 -12.62 24.05
CA THR A 221 -6.51 -11.93 24.16
C THR A 221 -6.35 -10.66 25.00
N ALA A 222 -7.20 -9.66 24.71
CA ALA A 222 -7.30 -8.45 25.49
C ALA A 222 -8.77 -8.15 25.80
N ASP A 223 -9.02 -7.62 26.99
CA ASP A 223 -10.36 -7.17 27.40
C ASP A 223 -10.58 -5.75 26.82
N LEU A 224 -10.66 -5.66 25.47
CA LEU A 224 -10.85 -4.41 24.76
C LEU A 224 -12.22 -3.79 25.05
N PRO A 225 -12.33 -2.46 25.26
CA PRO A 225 -13.60 -1.76 25.20
C PRO A 225 -14.33 -2.00 23.87
N ALA A 226 -15.67 -2.02 23.89
CA ALA A 226 -16.50 -2.31 22.70
C ALA A 226 -16.25 -1.36 21.51
N ARG A 227 -15.63 -0.21 21.76
CA ARG A 227 -15.24 0.78 20.74
C ARG A 227 -13.98 0.39 19.95
N PHE A 228 -13.32 -0.71 20.31
CA PHE A 228 -12.11 -1.20 19.65
C PHE A 228 -12.23 -2.65 19.26
N GLU A 229 -11.51 -3.04 18.25
CA GLU A 229 -11.34 -4.42 17.81
C GLU A 229 -9.92 -4.66 17.29
N PHE A 230 -9.47 -5.90 17.25
CA PHE A 230 -8.16 -6.24 16.69
C PHE A 230 -8.13 -6.11 15.16
N THR A 231 -6.98 -5.68 14.62
CA THR A 231 -6.74 -5.63 13.16
C THR A 231 -6.80 -6.99 12.49
N GLN A 232 -6.37 -8.03 13.20
CA GLN A 232 -6.40 -9.42 12.74
C GLN A 232 -7.30 -10.23 13.68
N LYS A 233 -8.41 -10.72 13.15
CA LYS A 233 -9.30 -11.58 13.89
C LYS A 233 -9.29 -13.00 13.32
N THR A 234 -9.16 -13.98 14.19
CA THR A 234 -9.58 -15.35 13.85
C THR A 234 -11.09 -15.43 13.76
N LEU A 235 -11.62 -16.47 13.11
CA LEU A 235 -13.06 -16.75 13.07
C LEU A 235 -13.73 -16.83 14.46
N LYS A 236 -12.93 -16.98 15.52
CA LYS A 236 -13.37 -17.03 16.93
C LYS A 236 -13.16 -15.71 17.69
N GLY A 237 -12.73 -14.63 16.99
CA GLY A 237 -12.67 -13.28 17.56
C GLY A 237 -11.42 -12.94 18.38
N GLY A 238 -10.33 -13.71 18.27
CA GLY A 238 -9.02 -13.37 18.88
C GLY A 238 -7.94 -13.17 17.83
N LEU A 239 -6.74 -12.76 18.26
CA LEU A 239 -5.56 -12.75 17.39
C LEU A 239 -5.14 -14.19 17.03
N PRO A 240 -4.48 -14.41 15.88
CA PRO A 240 -3.90 -15.69 15.55
C PRO A 240 -2.98 -16.20 16.67
N PRO A 241 -2.95 -17.52 16.96
CA PRO A 241 -1.97 -18.06 17.88
C PRO A 241 -0.55 -17.79 17.38
N PHE A 242 0.38 -17.59 18.28
CA PHE A 242 1.80 -17.43 17.97
C PHE A 242 2.67 -18.32 18.86
N ARG A 243 3.84 -18.64 18.33
CA ARG A 243 4.78 -19.53 19.02
C ARG A 243 5.86 -18.74 19.73
N ILE A 244 6.04 -18.99 21.01
CA ILE A 244 7.12 -18.45 21.81
C ILE A 244 8.20 -19.53 21.89
N PRO A 245 9.44 -19.25 21.41
CA PRO A 245 10.56 -20.16 21.52
C PRO A 245 11.12 -20.19 22.96
N ASN A 246 11.96 -21.21 23.27
CA ASN A 246 12.60 -21.30 24.57
C ASN A 246 13.62 -20.16 24.75
N GLY A 247 13.63 -19.55 25.94
CA GLY A 247 14.50 -18.41 26.25
C GLY A 247 14.15 -17.14 25.48
N ALA A 248 12.89 -17.01 25.08
CA ALA A 248 12.41 -15.90 24.30
C ALA A 248 12.38 -14.58 25.05
N CYS A 249 12.69 -13.55 24.31
CA CYS A 249 12.37 -12.16 24.60
C CYS A 249 11.60 -11.67 23.37
N TYR A 250 10.29 -11.85 23.38
CA TYR A 250 9.46 -11.71 22.20
C TYR A 250 8.73 -10.37 22.22
N GLU A 251 9.09 -9.47 21.31
CA GLU A 251 8.34 -8.22 21.12
C GLU A 251 7.08 -8.49 20.29
N TYR A 252 5.91 -8.19 20.85
CA TYR A 252 4.61 -8.41 20.20
C TYR A 252 3.75 -7.15 20.32
N ASN A 253 3.89 -6.25 19.35
CA ASN A 253 3.09 -5.04 19.28
C ASN A 253 1.71 -5.34 18.68
N VAL A 254 0.66 -4.82 19.30
CA VAL A 254 -0.72 -5.11 18.93
C VAL A 254 -1.47 -3.83 18.65
N ASN A 255 -2.15 -3.78 17.52
CA ASN A 255 -2.97 -2.67 17.10
C ASN A 255 -4.46 -3.01 17.28
N ALA A 256 -5.20 -2.06 17.85
CA ALA A 256 -6.65 -2.11 17.94
C ALA A 256 -7.25 -0.99 17.09
N LEU A 257 -8.19 -1.36 16.22
CA LEU A 257 -8.91 -0.44 15.35
C LEU A 257 -10.17 0.08 16.04
N PRO A 258 -10.58 1.32 15.80
CA PRO A 258 -11.90 1.80 16.18
C PRO A 258 -13.00 0.97 15.52
N THR A 259 -14.13 0.81 16.18
CA THR A 259 -15.30 0.09 15.62
C THR A 259 -16.32 1.02 14.96
N GLY A 260 -16.02 2.32 14.83
CA GLY A 260 -16.91 3.27 14.18
C GLY A 260 -17.09 2.98 12.70
N LYS A 261 -18.29 3.28 12.17
CA LYS A 261 -18.66 2.99 10.77
C LYS A 261 -19.46 4.14 10.17
N ILE A 262 -19.21 4.41 8.88
CA ILE A 262 -20.01 5.33 8.08
C ILE A 262 -20.52 4.58 6.86
N HIS A 263 -21.82 4.40 6.76
CA HIS A 263 -22.50 3.75 5.65
C HIS A 263 -23.41 4.73 4.94
N GLY A 264 -23.56 4.57 3.64
CA GLY A 264 -24.47 5.39 2.88
C GLY A 264 -24.58 4.96 1.42
N SER A 265 -25.25 5.80 0.65
CA SER A 265 -25.40 5.65 -0.79
C SER A 265 -25.22 6.97 -1.50
N VAL A 266 -24.68 6.96 -2.69
CA VAL A 266 -24.76 8.08 -3.62
C VAL A 266 -26.04 7.94 -4.41
N LEU A 267 -26.94 8.88 -4.27
CA LEU A 267 -28.25 8.87 -4.92
C LEU A 267 -28.26 9.83 -6.08
N GLY A 268 -28.62 9.36 -7.26
CA GLY A 268 -28.83 10.22 -8.44
C GLY A 268 -30.03 11.15 -8.27
N SER A 269 -30.27 12.01 -9.23
CA SER A 269 -31.41 12.97 -9.24
C SER A 269 -32.77 12.28 -9.15
N ASN A 270 -32.88 11.04 -9.60
CA ASN A 270 -34.07 10.19 -9.49
C ASN A 270 -34.25 9.53 -8.10
N GLY A 271 -33.35 9.80 -7.16
CA GLY A 271 -33.33 9.23 -5.81
C GLY A 271 -32.90 7.76 -5.73
N LYS A 272 -32.48 7.14 -6.84
CA LYS A 272 -31.96 5.76 -6.86
C LYS A 272 -30.45 5.74 -6.62
N PRO A 273 -29.92 4.70 -5.97
CA PRO A 273 -28.48 4.56 -5.81
C PRO A 273 -27.76 4.48 -7.16
N LEU A 274 -26.68 5.21 -7.30
CA LEU A 274 -25.76 5.06 -8.42
C LEU A 274 -24.97 3.78 -8.25
N LYS A 275 -24.80 3.04 -9.34
CA LYS A 275 -23.83 1.94 -9.40
C LYS A 275 -22.44 2.50 -9.72
N LEU A 276 -21.41 1.79 -9.30
CA LEU A 276 -20.01 2.10 -9.62
C LEU A 276 -19.52 3.49 -9.18
N ALA A 277 -20.23 4.14 -8.27
CA ALA A 277 -19.78 5.42 -7.69
C ALA A 277 -18.68 5.19 -6.65
N SER A 278 -17.70 6.07 -6.62
CA SER A 278 -16.71 6.13 -5.56
C SER A 278 -16.90 7.37 -4.69
N VAL A 279 -16.70 7.21 -3.41
CA VAL A 279 -16.72 8.30 -2.44
C VAL A 279 -15.45 8.30 -1.63
N GLU A 280 -15.05 9.47 -1.17
CA GLU A 280 -13.85 9.64 -0.38
C GLU A 280 -14.19 10.33 0.93
N LEU A 281 -13.58 9.86 2.02
CA LEU A 281 -13.72 10.39 3.37
C LEU A 281 -12.42 11.08 3.78
N TYR A 282 -12.54 12.27 4.31
CA TYR A 282 -11.45 13.10 4.80
C TYR A 282 -11.69 13.50 6.26
N ARG A 283 -10.65 13.79 6.97
CA ARG A 283 -10.82 14.66 8.14
C ARG A 283 -11.20 16.07 7.66
N ALA A 284 -12.16 16.69 8.34
CA ALA A 284 -12.73 17.96 7.89
C ALA A 284 -11.70 19.10 7.80
N ASP A 285 -10.68 19.06 8.67
CA ASP A 285 -9.57 20.01 8.74
C ASP A 285 -8.47 19.80 7.69
N ARG A 286 -8.55 18.70 6.90
CA ARG A 286 -7.48 18.28 5.97
C ARG A 286 -7.94 17.99 4.56
N PHE A 287 -9.10 18.50 4.18
CA PHE A 287 -9.54 18.29 2.81
C PHE A 287 -8.64 19.03 1.83
N ASP A 288 -8.07 18.27 0.91
CA ASP A 288 -7.29 18.75 -0.24
C ASP A 288 -7.70 17.94 -1.46
N ALA A 289 -8.29 18.61 -2.44
CA ALA A 289 -8.76 17.97 -3.67
C ALA A 289 -7.60 17.35 -4.51
N SER A 290 -6.36 17.77 -4.30
CA SER A 290 -5.20 17.18 -4.99
C SER A 290 -4.75 15.85 -4.37
N ARG A 291 -5.12 15.56 -3.13
CA ARG A 291 -4.70 14.36 -2.39
C ARG A 291 -5.87 13.39 -2.22
N PRO A 292 -5.64 12.08 -2.38
CA PRO A 292 -6.67 11.09 -2.13
C PRO A 292 -7.04 11.03 -0.64
N GLY A 293 -8.32 10.87 -0.36
CA GLY A 293 -8.84 10.51 0.95
C GLY A 293 -8.95 8.99 1.13
N LEU A 294 -9.53 8.57 2.26
CA LEU A 294 -9.97 7.19 2.40
C LEU A 294 -11.15 6.98 1.44
N TRP A 295 -10.99 6.08 0.49
CA TRP A 295 -12.01 5.85 -0.53
C TRP A 295 -12.82 4.58 -0.27
N SER A 296 -14.07 4.59 -0.68
CA SER A 296 -14.95 3.43 -0.73
C SER A 296 -15.68 3.39 -2.06
N PHE A 297 -15.74 2.19 -2.64
CA PHE A 297 -16.39 1.96 -3.91
C PHE A 297 -17.79 1.39 -3.71
N GLN A 298 -18.76 2.02 -4.33
CA GLN A 298 -20.15 1.59 -4.31
C GLN A 298 -20.37 0.59 -5.44
N GLY A 299 -20.24 -0.70 -5.14
CA GLY A 299 -20.49 -1.77 -6.10
C GLY A 299 -21.98 -1.89 -6.52
N ASP A 300 -22.36 -3.08 -7.00
CA ASP A 300 -23.73 -3.36 -7.45
C ASP A 300 -24.81 -3.16 -6.37
N SER A 301 -24.44 -3.22 -5.10
CA SER A 301 -25.34 -2.93 -3.97
C SER A 301 -25.82 -1.49 -3.92
N GLY A 302 -25.11 -0.56 -4.60
CA GLY A 302 -25.35 0.87 -4.51
C GLY A 302 -25.08 1.44 -3.12
N LYS A 303 -24.22 0.81 -2.33
CA LYS A 303 -23.86 1.24 -0.97
C LYS A 303 -22.34 1.36 -0.83
N PHE A 304 -21.89 2.37 -0.13
CA PHE A 304 -20.52 2.51 0.32
C PHE A 304 -20.41 2.27 1.83
N GLU A 305 -19.23 1.88 2.26
CA GLU A 305 -18.92 1.60 3.65
C GLU A 305 -17.51 2.06 3.99
N PHE A 306 -17.38 2.76 5.11
CA PHE A 306 -16.11 3.07 5.75
C PHE A 306 -16.12 2.46 7.14
N ASP A 307 -15.22 1.52 7.36
CA ASP A 307 -15.01 0.86 8.64
C ASP A 307 -13.83 1.48 9.40
N HIS A 308 -13.77 1.18 10.68
CA HIS A 308 -12.67 1.58 11.56
C HIS A 308 -12.50 3.10 11.69
N ILE A 309 -13.62 3.81 11.71
CA ILE A 309 -13.64 5.25 11.83
C ILE A 309 -13.58 5.65 13.30
N GLY A 310 -12.51 6.36 13.67
CA GLY A 310 -12.34 6.93 15.01
C GLY A 310 -13.25 8.12 15.28
N PRO A 311 -13.23 8.64 16.52
CA PRO A 311 -13.92 9.91 16.84
C PRO A 311 -13.26 11.06 16.09
N GLY A 312 -14.07 12.02 15.66
CA GLY A 312 -13.58 13.18 14.92
C GLY A 312 -14.62 13.82 14.02
N GLU A 313 -14.17 14.81 13.28
CA GLU A 313 -14.98 15.54 12.30
C GLU A 313 -14.53 15.15 10.89
N TYR A 314 -15.49 14.76 10.04
CA TYR A 314 -15.22 14.20 8.73
C TYR A 314 -16.00 14.90 7.63
N LEU A 315 -15.38 14.97 6.44
CA LEU A 315 -15.96 15.45 5.20
C LEU A 315 -16.08 14.28 4.24
N LEU A 316 -17.26 14.07 3.68
CA LEU A 316 -17.54 13.03 2.69
C LEU A 316 -17.79 13.68 1.34
N VAL A 317 -17.10 13.20 0.29
CA VAL A 317 -17.13 13.77 -1.05
C VAL A 317 -17.24 12.70 -2.13
N PHE A 318 -18.08 12.97 -3.13
CA PHE A 318 -18.19 12.28 -4.37
C PHE A 318 -17.46 13.07 -5.48
N ASN A 319 -16.80 12.39 -6.41
CA ASN A 319 -16.05 12.99 -7.52
C ASN A 319 -15.13 14.15 -7.10
N ARG A 320 -14.24 13.87 -6.14
CA ARG A 320 -13.30 14.83 -5.55
C ARG A 320 -12.61 15.76 -6.56
N MET A 321 -12.15 15.20 -7.67
CA MET A 321 -11.40 15.94 -8.68
C MET A 321 -12.30 16.69 -9.67
N ASN A 322 -13.60 16.60 -9.52
CA ASN A 322 -14.58 17.16 -10.45
C ASN A 322 -14.34 16.70 -11.90
N ARG A 323 -14.03 15.40 -12.06
CA ARG A 323 -13.75 14.82 -13.37
C ARG A 323 -15.01 14.74 -14.21
N LEU A 324 -14.83 14.91 -15.51
CA LEU A 324 -15.85 14.66 -16.51
C LEU A 324 -15.88 13.15 -16.80
N ASP A 325 -16.71 12.40 -16.08
CA ASP A 325 -16.87 10.97 -16.25
C ASP A 325 -18.26 10.66 -16.82
N PRO A 326 -18.35 10.15 -18.05
CA PRO A 326 -19.63 9.80 -18.67
C PRO A 326 -20.35 8.63 -18.00
N ASN A 327 -19.64 7.80 -17.26
CA ASN A 327 -20.24 6.66 -16.54
C ASN A 327 -20.92 7.10 -15.23
N THR A 328 -20.41 8.17 -14.64
CA THR A 328 -20.96 8.83 -13.46
C THR A 328 -21.00 10.35 -13.69
N PRO A 329 -21.89 10.84 -14.56
CA PRO A 329 -21.84 12.19 -15.12
C PRO A 329 -22.34 13.26 -14.12
N PHE A 330 -21.74 13.31 -12.95
CA PHE A 330 -22.10 14.27 -11.92
C PHE A 330 -20.88 15.02 -11.40
N PRO A 331 -20.99 16.32 -11.11
CA PRO A 331 -19.90 17.13 -10.58
C PRO A 331 -19.54 16.71 -9.16
N ARG A 332 -18.41 17.23 -8.69
CA ARG A 332 -18.03 17.09 -7.28
C ARG A 332 -19.18 17.49 -6.39
N THR A 333 -19.51 16.60 -5.46
CA THR A 333 -20.62 16.83 -4.54
C THR A 333 -20.23 16.39 -3.12
N PHE A 334 -20.39 17.29 -2.17
CA PHE A 334 -20.18 17.02 -0.75
C PHE A 334 -21.47 16.58 -0.08
N TYR A 335 -21.32 15.79 0.98
CA TYR A 335 -22.44 15.41 1.82
C TYR A 335 -23.13 16.65 2.44
N PRO A 336 -24.47 16.71 2.44
CA PRO A 336 -25.44 15.72 1.98
C PRO A 336 -25.86 15.89 0.50
N GLY A 337 -25.28 16.82 -0.28
CA GLY A 337 -25.65 17.06 -1.67
C GLY A 337 -25.40 18.51 -2.13
N THR A 338 -24.31 19.12 -1.72
CA THR A 338 -23.88 20.46 -2.12
C THR A 338 -22.60 20.41 -2.95
N PRO A 339 -22.43 21.24 -3.99
CA PRO A 339 -21.19 21.33 -4.76
C PRO A 339 -20.08 22.11 -4.00
N GLU A 340 -20.46 22.96 -3.05
CA GLU A 340 -19.54 23.86 -2.36
C GLU A 340 -19.12 23.30 -0.99
N GLN A 341 -17.80 23.23 -0.77
CA GLN A 341 -17.24 22.72 0.47
C GLN A 341 -17.71 23.47 1.73
N PRO A 342 -17.81 24.81 1.75
CA PRO A 342 -18.27 25.53 2.95
C PRO A 342 -19.70 25.20 3.37
N GLU A 343 -20.53 24.71 2.44
CA GLU A 343 -21.91 24.29 2.69
C GLU A 343 -22.02 22.82 3.10
N ALA A 344 -20.92 22.09 3.05
CA ALA A 344 -20.89 20.67 3.37
C ALA A 344 -21.25 20.44 4.84
N LYS A 345 -22.06 19.43 5.08
CA LYS A 345 -22.37 19.00 6.44
C LYS A 345 -21.24 18.13 6.99
N ILE A 346 -20.55 18.63 7.99
CA ILE A 346 -19.53 17.89 8.70
C ILE A 346 -20.16 16.72 9.48
N ILE A 347 -19.60 15.53 9.29
CA ILE A 347 -19.98 14.32 10.00
C ILE A 347 -19.16 14.27 11.29
N LYS A 348 -19.84 14.34 12.44
CA LYS A 348 -19.21 14.24 13.77
C LYS A 348 -19.37 12.82 14.28
N MET A 349 -18.26 12.09 14.37
CA MET A 349 -18.22 10.71 14.85
C MET A 349 -17.78 10.68 16.32
N LYS A 350 -18.46 9.88 17.13
CA LYS A 350 -18.05 9.50 18.49
C LYS A 350 -17.40 8.12 18.47
N ASP A 351 -16.72 7.77 19.55
CA ASP A 351 -16.14 6.43 19.72
C ASP A 351 -17.17 5.32 19.47
N GLY A 352 -16.84 4.40 18.55
CA GLY A 352 -17.67 3.24 18.20
C GLY A 352 -19.01 3.57 17.54
N GLN A 353 -19.24 4.82 17.17
CA GLN A 353 -20.50 5.26 16.56
C GLN A 353 -20.68 4.64 15.16
N GLN A 354 -21.91 4.25 14.84
CA GLN A 354 -22.32 3.81 13.52
C GLN A 354 -23.27 4.83 12.90
N LEU A 355 -22.89 5.42 11.77
CA LEU A 355 -23.72 6.30 10.96
C LEU A 355 -24.19 5.54 9.72
N LEU A 356 -25.46 5.10 9.71
CA LEU A 356 -25.96 4.15 8.71
C LEU A 356 -26.59 4.78 7.46
N ASN A 357 -26.77 6.09 7.41
CA ASN A 357 -27.50 6.79 6.34
C ASN A 357 -26.80 8.08 5.90
N ALA A 358 -25.50 8.05 5.68
CA ALA A 358 -24.72 9.17 5.16
C ALA A 358 -24.91 9.31 3.63
N ASN A 359 -26.14 9.50 3.16
CA ASN A 359 -26.44 9.54 1.74
C ASN A 359 -26.07 10.88 1.11
N ILE A 360 -25.31 10.83 0.00
CA ILE A 360 -25.04 11.99 -0.87
C ILE A 360 -26.13 12.04 -1.93
N LYS A 361 -26.85 13.16 -2.02
CA LYS A 361 -27.88 13.36 -3.05
C LYS A 361 -27.33 14.23 -4.16
N LEU A 362 -27.15 13.63 -5.32
CA LEU A 362 -26.74 14.36 -6.52
C LEU A 362 -27.96 15.08 -7.13
N LYS A 363 -27.73 16.31 -7.57
CA LYS A 363 -28.80 17.12 -8.19
C LYS A 363 -28.70 17.00 -9.71
N ASP A 364 -27.98 17.92 -10.32
CA ASP A 364 -27.88 18.01 -11.78
C ASP A 364 -26.59 17.32 -12.23
N GLY A 365 -26.71 16.44 -13.21
CA GLY A 365 -25.58 15.82 -13.88
C GLY A 365 -25.03 16.69 -15.00
N PHE A 366 -23.86 16.36 -15.49
CA PHE A 366 -23.38 16.89 -16.77
C PHE A 366 -24.31 16.41 -17.89
N PRO A 367 -24.62 17.25 -18.87
CA PRO A 367 -25.44 16.84 -20.02
C PRO A 367 -24.80 15.67 -20.74
N THR A 368 -25.61 14.65 -20.99
CA THR A 368 -25.18 13.42 -21.69
C THR A 368 -26.15 13.01 -22.76
N ARG A 369 -25.64 12.31 -23.75
CA ARG A 369 -26.47 11.65 -24.77
C ARG A 369 -25.99 10.24 -25.04
N THR A 370 -26.84 9.46 -25.63
CA THR A 370 -26.58 8.08 -26.04
C THR A 370 -26.27 8.00 -27.52
N VAL A 371 -25.18 7.31 -27.86
CA VAL A 371 -24.78 7.01 -29.24
C VAL A 371 -24.71 5.51 -29.41
N LYS A 372 -25.40 4.99 -30.44
CA LYS A 372 -25.32 3.58 -30.84
C LYS A 372 -24.22 3.39 -31.88
N VAL A 373 -23.53 2.28 -31.79
CA VAL A 373 -22.47 1.91 -32.72
C VAL A 373 -22.76 0.54 -33.31
N HIS A 374 -22.84 0.50 -34.65
CA HIS A 374 -23.00 -0.73 -35.40
C HIS A 374 -21.65 -1.15 -35.99
N LEU A 375 -21.26 -2.40 -35.79
CA LEU A 375 -20.07 -2.94 -36.41
C LEU A 375 -20.43 -3.65 -37.74
N LYS A 376 -19.75 -3.27 -38.82
CA LYS A 376 -19.91 -3.83 -40.14
C LYS A 376 -18.60 -4.41 -40.66
N TRP A 377 -18.67 -5.47 -41.45
CA TRP A 377 -17.51 -6.09 -42.06
C TRP A 377 -17.60 -6.01 -43.57
N GLU A 378 -16.54 -5.58 -44.22
CA GLU A 378 -16.39 -5.58 -45.67
C GLU A 378 -15.40 -6.68 -46.05
N GLY A 379 -15.95 -7.75 -46.69
CA GLY A 379 -15.19 -8.93 -47.07
C GLY A 379 -14.82 -9.87 -45.94
N GLY A 380 -14.48 -11.10 -46.27
CA GLY A 380 -13.94 -12.09 -45.34
C GLY A 380 -14.84 -12.51 -44.19
N ARG A 381 -14.23 -13.09 -43.17
CA ARG A 381 -14.89 -13.57 -41.96
C ARG A 381 -15.07 -12.41 -40.95
N PRO A 382 -16.26 -12.26 -40.32
CA PRO A 382 -16.43 -11.32 -39.23
C PRO A 382 -15.44 -11.65 -38.10
N PRO A 383 -14.89 -10.62 -37.42
CA PRO A 383 -14.03 -10.80 -36.25
C PRO A 383 -14.72 -11.65 -35.17
N GLY A 384 -13.90 -12.27 -34.34
CA GLY A 384 -14.36 -13.02 -33.17
C GLY A 384 -14.74 -12.10 -32.02
N GLU A 385 -13.87 -11.95 -31.06
CA GLU A 385 -14.08 -11.07 -29.93
C GLU A 385 -13.56 -9.65 -30.24
N VAL A 386 -14.47 -8.68 -30.29
CA VAL A 386 -14.15 -7.29 -30.61
C VAL A 386 -14.10 -6.45 -29.34
N THR A 387 -13.02 -5.71 -29.19
CA THR A 387 -12.94 -4.61 -28.23
C THR A 387 -13.34 -3.31 -28.92
N ILE A 388 -14.21 -2.53 -28.28
CA ILE A 388 -14.64 -1.21 -28.78
C ILE A 388 -14.34 -0.15 -27.71
N MET A 389 -13.90 1.03 -28.12
CA MET A 389 -13.57 2.14 -27.25
C MET A 389 -13.99 3.48 -27.86
N ALA A 390 -14.53 4.33 -27.02
CA ALA A 390 -14.68 5.76 -27.34
C ALA A 390 -13.64 6.52 -26.48
N LYS A 391 -12.63 7.07 -27.14
CA LYS A 391 -11.56 7.86 -26.50
C LYS A 391 -12.00 9.31 -26.41
N ALA A 392 -12.15 9.85 -25.20
CA ALA A 392 -12.47 11.24 -24.96
C ALA A 392 -11.26 12.16 -25.20
N GLU A 393 -11.49 13.36 -25.74
CA GLU A 393 -10.46 14.41 -25.77
C GLU A 393 -10.19 14.97 -24.37
N GLN A 394 -11.21 15.03 -23.53
CA GLN A 394 -11.13 15.50 -22.14
C GLN A 394 -11.98 14.62 -21.22
N GLY A 395 -11.46 14.33 -20.03
CA GLY A 395 -12.14 13.51 -19.05
C GLY A 395 -11.89 12.02 -19.21
N ASP A 396 -12.81 11.22 -18.69
CA ASP A 396 -12.71 9.76 -18.68
C ASP A 396 -13.44 9.14 -19.90
N ASN A 397 -13.00 7.99 -20.34
CA ASN A 397 -13.63 7.28 -21.44
C ASN A 397 -14.94 6.61 -20.98
N PRO A 398 -16.01 6.67 -21.82
CA PRO A 398 -17.24 5.97 -21.52
C PRO A 398 -17.07 4.45 -21.63
N ALA A 399 -17.79 3.71 -20.79
CA ALA A 399 -17.89 2.27 -20.93
C ALA A 399 -18.84 1.90 -22.06
N ALA A 400 -18.44 0.94 -22.88
CA ALA A 400 -19.29 0.37 -23.91
C ALA A 400 -20.34 -0.56 -23.29
N ARG A 401 -21.59 -0.40 -23.62
CA ARG A 401 -22.66 -1.35 -23.32
C ARG A 401 -22.91 -2.22 -24.57
N ASN A 402 -22.61 -3.51 -24.49
CA ASN A 402 -22.89 -4.46 -25.57
C ASN A 402 -24.38 -4.78 -25.60
N LEU A 403 -25.01 -4.54 -26.74
CA LEU A 403 -26.44 -4.80 -27.00
C LEU A 403 -26.67 -6.15 -27.68
N GLY A 404 -25.63 -6.85 -28.11
CA GLY A 404 -25.68 -8.03 -28.96
C GLY A 404 -25.70 -7.68 -30.43
N ASN A 405 -25.63 -8.69 -31.34
CA ASN A 405 -25.70 -8.53 -32.77
C ASN A 405 -24.74 -7.46 -33.36
N SER A 406 -23.54 -7.35 -32.81
CA SER A 406 -22.54 -6.34 -33.22
C SER A 406 -22.98 -4.88 -33.00
N GLU A 407 -23.87 -4.68 -32.06
CA GLU A 407 -24.33 -3.37 -31.63
C GLU A 407 -23.82 -3.03 -30.24
N TYR A 408 -23.40 -1.79 -30.10
CA TYR A 408 -22.92 -1.23 -28.85
C TYR A 408 -23.55 0.13 -28.60
N GLU A 409 -23.55 0.55 -27.33
CA GLU A 409 -24.05 1.84 -26.92
C GLU A 409 -23.06 2.51 -25.98
N PHE A 410 -22.86 3.81 -26.22
CA PHE A 410 -22.08 4.67 -25.32
C PHE A 410 -22.94 5.80 -24.78
N THR A 411 -22.75 6.14 -23.51
CA THR A 411 -23.21 7.42 -22.98
C THR A 411 -22.06 8.40 -23.09
N LEU A 412 -22.24 9.49 -23.84
CA LEU A 412 -21.25 10.52 -24.10
C LEU A 412 -21.60 11.80 -23.33
N LEU A 413 -20.59 12.54 -22.84
CA LEU A 413 -20.81 13.91 -22.36
C LEU A 413 -20.91 14.88 -23.51
N GLU A 414 -21.87 15.80 -23.46
CA GLU A 414 -22.06 16.82 -24.50
C GLU A 414 -20.94 17.86 -24.56
N SER A 415 -20.13 17.94 -23.49
CA SER A 415 -19.05 18.93 -23.37
C SER A 415 -17.72 18.53 -24.00
N THR A 416 -17.59 17.34 -24.59
CA THR A 416 -16.30 16.87 -25.15
C THR A 416 -16.49 16.10 -26.45
N ARG A 417 -15.40 15.92 -27.18
CA ARG A 417 -15.35 15.12 -28.40
C ARG A 417 -14.78 13.74 -28.10
N TYR A 418 -15.17 12.78 -28.94
CA TYR A 418 -14.76 11.39 -28.84
C TYR A 418 -14.26 10.86 -30.18
N THR A 419 -13.23 10.01 -30.11
CA THR A 419 -12.84 9.16 -31.23
C THR A 419 -13.25 7.74 -30.93
N ILE A 420 -14.20 7.20 -31.70
CA ILE A 420 -14.70 5.84 -31.48
C ILE A 420 -14.03 4.91 -32.50
N SER A 421 -13.49 3.80 -32.02
CA SER A 421 -12.83 2.76 -32.81
C SER A 421 -13.05 1.39 -32.18
N ALA A 422 -12.90 0.36 -33.00
CA ALA A 422 -12.98 -1.01 -32.54
C ALA A 422 -11.81 -1.84 -33.09
N TRP A 423 -11.43 -2.90 -32.40
CA TRP A 423 -10.37 -3.81 -32.85
C TRP A 423 -10.60 -5.23 -32.37
N GLU A 424 -10.02 -6.19 -33.09
CA GLU A 424 -9.89 -7.57 -32.71
C GLU A 424 -8.40 -7.89 -32.58
N ASP A 425 -8.00 -8.43 -31.44
CA ASP A 425 -6.65 -9.00 -31.25
C ASP A 425 -6.67 -10.45 -31.75
N LEU A 426 -5.85 -10.74 -32.76
CA LEU A 426 -5.74 -12.07 -33.30
C LEU A 426 -4.79 -12.93 -32.47
N ASP A 427 -5.26 -14.10 -32.04
CA ASP A 427 -4.45 -15.05 -31.30
C ASP A 427 -3.28 -15.57 -32.20
N PRO A 428 -2.03 -15.33 -31.81
CA PRO A 428 -0.86 -15.81 -32.56
C PRO A 428 -0.86 -17.32 -32.80
N GLN A 429 -1.47 -18.12 -31.92
CA GLN A 429 -1.56 -19.57 -32.09
C GLN A 429 -2.56 -19.97 -33.17
N ARG A 430 -3.60 -19.17 -33.42
CA ARG A 430 -4.53 -19.39 -34.53
C ARG A 430 -3.93 -19.05 -35.89
N LEU A 431 -2.90 -18.19 -35.93
CA LEU A 431 -2.18 -17.84 -37.14
C LEU A 431 -1.21 -18.93 -37.59
N SER A 432 -0.76 -19.82 -36.71
CA SER A 432 0.23 -20.87 -37.00
C SER A 432 -0.35 -22.13 -37.63
N HIS A 433 -1.66 -22.31 -37.69
CA HIS A 433 -2.30 -23.54 -38.17
C HIS A 433 -2.80 -23.51 -39.62
N ARG A 434 -2.49 -22.48 -40.39
CA ARG A 434 -2.79 -22.46 -41.84
C ARG A 434 -1.52 -22.86 -42.62
N HIS A 435 -1.33 -24.16 -42.80
CA HIS A 435 -0.42 -24.67 -43.77
C HIS A 435 -1.04 -24.62 -45.17
N GLY A 436 -0.36 -23.96 -46.06
CA GLY A 436 -0.56 -24.08 -47.52
C GLY A 436 -0.95 -22.75 -48.19
N GLU A 437 0.03 -22.22 -48.91
CA GLU A 437 -0.04 -21.26 -50.01
C GLU A 437 -0.26 -19.77 -49.70
N THR A 438 0.75 -19.03 -50.10
CA THR A 438 0.96 -17.59 -50.17
C THR A 438 1.34 -16.93 -48.82
N SER A 439 2.51 -16.29 -48.82
CA SER A 439 3.02 -15.49 -47.70
C SER A 439 2.18 -14.22 -47.48
N CYS A 440 1.09 -14.37 -46.77
CA CYS A 440 0.30 -13.25 -46.33
C CYS A 440 0.59 -12.96 -44.87
N THR A 441 1.10 -11.78 -44.60
CA THR A 441 1.33 -11.33 -43.22
C THR A 441 0.00 -10.83 -42.67
N ILE A 442 -0.65 -11.65 -41.83
CA ILE A 442 -1.83 -11.24 -41.08
C ILE A 442 -1.39 -10.33 -39.94
N PRO A 443 -1.94 -9.11 -39.81
CA PRO A 443 -1.60 -8.26 -38.68
C PRO A 443 -2.06 -8.91 -37.35
N ALA A 444 -1.30 -8.75 -36.29
CA ALA A 444 -1.68 -9.24 -34.96
C ALA A 444 -2.97 -8.60 -34.42
N ARG A 445 -3.38 -7.50 -35.01
CA ARG A 445 -4.60 -6.76 -34.68
C ARG A 445 -5.27 -6.24 -35.94
N ILE A 446 -6.57 -6.44 -36.05
CA ILE A 446 -7.41 -5.81 -37.08
C ILE A 446 -8.15 -4.66 -36.42
N VAL A 447 -8.10 -3.48 -37.03
CA VAL A 447 -8.73 -2.26 -36.51
C VAL A 447 -9.79 -1.78 -37.48
N SER A 448 -10.95 -1.33 -36.98
CA SER A 448 -11.97 -0.67 -37.77
C SER A 448 -11.50 0.70 -38.26
N ASP A 449 -12.25 1.33 -39.14
CA ASP A 449 -12.21 2.76 -39.32
C ASP A 449 -12.51 3.49 -38.02
N THR A 450 -12.27 4.80 -37.98
CA THR A 450 -12.51 5.63 -36.78
C THR A 450 -13.55 6.69 -37.11
N ASN A 451 -14.47 6.93 -36.18
CA ASN A 451 -15.39 8.02 -36.24
C ASN A 451 -15.14 9.05 -35.14
N ALA A 452 -15.02 10.31 -35.51
CA ALA A 452 -14.98 11.43 -34.59
C ALA A 452 -16.43 11.90 -34.34
N VAL A 453 -16.78 11.94 -33.03
CA VAL A 453 -18.15 12.34 -32.61
C VAL A 453 -18.01 13.54 -31.67
N ASP A 454 -18.67 14.64 -32.03
CA ASP A 454 -18.87 15.76 -31.12
C ASP A 454 -19.96 15.41 -30.10
N GLY A 455 -19.65 15.50 -28.83
CA GLY A 455 -20.61 15.22 -27.77
C GLY A 455 -21.86 16.13 -27.85
N ALA A 456 -21.73 17.36 -28.33
CA ALA A 456 -22.86 18.30 -28.50
C ALA A 456 -23.68 18.07 -29.77
N ASP A 457 -23.20 17.29 -30.74
CA ASP A 457 -23.91 17.07 -32.01
C ASP A 457 -25.12 16.14 -31.85
N ALA A 458 -26.29 16.71 -31.76
CA ALA A 458 -27.55 15.99 -31.57
C ALA A 458 -27.93 15.07 -32.77
N ASP A 459 -27.39 15.32 -33.96
CA ASP A 459 -27.72 14.54 -35.17
C ASP A 459 -26.95 13.20 -35.23
N THR A 460 -25.89 13.06 -34.46
CA THR A 460 -25.11 11.82 -34.38
C THR A 460 -25.67 10.85 -33.32
N GLY A 461 -26.83 10.24 -33.56
CA GLY A 461 -27.42 9.22 -32.68
C GLY A 461 -26.93 7.79 -32.96
N GLU A 462 -26.51 7.52 -34.19
CA GLU A 462 -26.05 6.21 -34.66
C GLU A 462 -24.81 6.35 -35.55
N ILE A 463 -23.83 5.50 -35.38
CA ILE A 463 -22.62 5.44 -36.20
C ILE A 463 -22.33 4.00 -36.61
N THR A 464 -21.68 3.83 -37.75
CA THR A 464 -21.19 2.53 -38.20
C THR A 464 -19.70 2.56 -38.25
N LEU A 465 -19.06 1.55 -37.63
CA LEU A 465 -17.63 1.27 -37.76
C LEU A 465 -17.43 0.08 -38.68
N THR A 466 -16.55 0.24 -39.66
CA THR A 466 -16.31 -0.76 -40.69
C THR A 466 -14.95 -1.43 -40.49
N PHE A 467 -14.96 -2.74 -40.39
CA PHE A 467 -13.75 -3.55 -40.49
C PHE A 467 -13.52 -3.96 -41.95
N VAL A 468 -12.29 -3.74 -42.41
CA VAL A 468 -11.85 -4.26 -43.70
C VAL A 468 -11.02 -5.49 -43.40
N SER A 469 -11.53 -6.66 -43.81
CA SER A 469 -10.77 -7.91 -43.62
C SER A 469 -9.51 -7.90 -44.48
N PRO A 470 -8.36 -8.36 -43.95
CA PRO A 470 -7.17 -8.53 -44.77
C PRO A 470 -7.47 -9.49 -45.95
N PRO A 471 -6.86 -9.29 -47.13
CA PRO A 471 -7.15 -10.08 -48.33
C PRO A 471 -6.75 -11.56 -48.20
N CYS A 472 -6.29 -12.00 -47.05
CA CYS A 472 -5.91 -13.36 -46.76
C CYS A 472 -7.06 -14.08 -46.03
N ASN A 473 -7.77 -14.94 -46.75
CA ASN A 473 -8.78 -15.85 -46.18
C ASN A 473 -8.17 -17.14 -45.66
#